data_0c58aaf850384697b8011632981fcde4
#
_entry.id   0c58aaf850384697b8011632981fcde4
#
_cell.length_a   1.000
_cell.length_b   1.000
_cell.length_c   1.000
_cell.angle_alpha   90.00
_cell.angle_beta   90.00
_cell.angle_gamma   90.00
#
_symmetry.space_group_name_H-M   'P 1'
#
loop_
_entity.id
_entity.type
_entity.pdbx_description
1 polymer ?
#
loop_
_entity_poly.entity_id
_entity_poly.type
_entity_poly.pdbx_seq_one_letter_code
_entity_poly.pdbx_strand_id
1 'polypeptide(L)'
;LFVLDNFSNTFWDEALASYPDMTDSLSDFTYYNNADCAYWGTYPSLAHMLTGNPLDTGLSVNDWLNQCWNNDSTNTYYKLLEKHNYKVNLYTPVTSLLTGTDTLELLQGKIDNVGTESSSREIDYEKLNKTMLQMSCYRFLPEYFKPQFDVNNSQYTSIVSYPDNEMMYSNYSFYEKLQDTGLSLDSASNYFTIQHLNGTHEFVNDENCAYDPDNATCATTVKGIFTMLDAYLQQLKDLGIYDNSTIIITADHGSEARSQMIFFMKGKNETHDSMQTT
;
A
#
# COMPACT_ATOMS: atom_id res chain seq x y z
N LEU A 1 0.02 8.68 -6.46
CA LEU A 1 0.44 8.53 -5.07
C LEU A 1 0.80 7.07 -4.83
N PHE A 2 2.05 6.80 -4.47
CA PHE A 2 2.49 5.52 -3.91
C PHE A 2 2.54 5.62 -2.40
N VAL A 3 1.94 4.66 -1.72
CA VAL A 3 2.02 4.47 -0.28
C VAL A 3 2.68 3.12 -0.04
N LEU A 4 3.90 3.13 0.48
CA LEU A 4 4.72 1.94 0.72
C LEU A 4 4.66 1.62 2.22
N ASP A 5 4.04 0.50 2.57
CA ASP A 5 3.80 0.12 3.97
C ASP A 5 5.13 0.00 4.74
N ASN A 6 5.15 0.58 5.95
CA ASN A 6 6.23 0.43 6.94
C ASN A 6 7.62 0.93 6.48
N PHE A 7 7.70 1.96 5.62
CA PHE A 7 8.97 2.38 5.02
C PHE A 7 9.60 3.58 5.74
N SER A 8 10.57 3.33 6.61
CA SER A 8 11.34 4.36 7.32
C SER A 8 12.54 4.89 6.53
N ASN A 9 12.97 6.10 6.87
CA ASN A 9 14.19 6.71 6.31
C ASN A 9 15.44 5.87 6.55
N THR A 10 15.51 5.16 7.68
CA THR A 10 16.66 4.30 7.99
C THR A 10 16.82 3.17 6.97
N PHE A 11 15.73 2.63 6.45
CA PHE A 11 15.78 1.60 5.40
C PHE A 11 16.23 2.18 4.05
N TRP A 12 15.78 3.41 3.75
CA TRP A 12 16.28 4.15 2.60
C TRP A 12 17.78 4.40 2.67
N ASP A 13 18.28 4.90 3.81
CA ASP A 13 19.70 5.21 4.01
C ASP A 13 20.58 3.95 3.92
N GLU A 14 20.11 2.82 4.49
CA GLU A 14 20.81 1.53 4.39
C GLU A 14 20.92 1.06 2.94
N ALA A 15 19.82 1.15 2.20
CA ALA A 15 19.79 0.74 0.80
C ALA A 15 20.63 1.68 -0.08
N LEU A 16 20.57 2.99 0.15
CA LEU A 16 21.34 3.98 -0.60
C LEU A 16 22.85 3.79 -0.39
N ALA A 17 23.27 3.38 0.79
CA ALA A 17 24.68 3.05 1.05
C ALA A 17 25.17 1.84 0.22
N SER A 18 24.27 0.91 -0.11
CA SER A 18 24.57 -0.28 -0.91
C SER A 18 24.35 -0.06 -2.42
N TYR A 19 23.37 0.75 -2.77
CA TYR A 19 22.91 1.01 -4.14
C TYR A 19 22.77 2.53 -4.40
N PRO A 20 23.88 3.27 -4.52
CA PRO A 20 23.83 4.74 -4.68
C PRO A 20 23.16 5.20 -5.98
N ASP A 21 23.07 4.34 -6.99
CA ASP A 21 22.40 4.59 -8.27
C ASP A 21 20.86 4.67 -8.18
N MET A 22 20.28 4.32 -7.01
CA MET A 22 18.82 4.41 -6.83
C MET A 22 18.27 5.83 -6.99
N THR A 23 19.09 6.85 -6.84
CA THR A 23 18.67 8.26 -7.00
C THR A 23 18.60 8.72 -8.44
N ASP A 24 19.15 7.98 -9.39
CA ASP A 24 19.27 8.42 -10.81
C ASP A 24 17.89 8.65 -11.46
N SER A 25 16.93 7.79 -11.18
CA SER A 25 15.55 7.92 -11.69
C SER A 25 14.71 8.96 -10.97
N LEU A 26 15.18 9.43 -9.82
CA LEU A 26 14.51 10.41 -8.96
C LEU A 26 15.04 11.84 -9.18
N SER A 27 15.76 12.11 -10.26
CA SER A 27 16.36 13.42 -10.50
C SER A 27 15.36 14.57 -10.34
N ASP A 28 14.14 14.40 -10.85
CA ASP A 28 13.07 15.41 -10.81
C ASP A 28 12.32 15.49 -9.47
N PHE A 29 12.74 14.71 -8.48
CA PHE A 29 12.08 14.65 -7.17
C PHE A 29 12.81 15.48 -6.12
N THR A 30 12.00 15.98 -5.17
CA THR A 30 12.48 16.49 -3.89
C THR A 30 12.23 15.44 -2.81
N TYR A 31 13.29 15.03 -2.12
CA TYR A 31 13.24 14.15 -0.97
C TYR A 31 13.16 14.98 0.32
N TYR A 32 12.09 14.79 1.08
CA TYR A 32 11.87 15.42 2.37
C TYR A 32 12.31 14.44 3.47
N ASN A 33 13.54 14.59 3.93
CA ASN A 33 14.18 13.62 4.83
C ASN A 33 13.73 13.70 6.29
N ASN A 34 12.87 14.65 6.62
CA ASN A 34 12.34 14.89 7.97
C ASN A 34 10.82 14.68 8.06
N ALA A 35 10.23 13.93 7.13
CA ALA A 35 8.81 13.63 7.17
C ALA A 35 8.47 12.67 8.32
N ASP A 36 7.56 13.09 9.19
CA ASP A 36 7.07 12.29 10.30
C ASP A 36 5.74 11.62 9.95
N CYS A 37 5.53 10.39 10.41
CA CYS A 37 4.23 9.74 10.28
C CYS A 37 3.23 10.29 11.34
N ALA A 38 1.99 10.50 10.93
CA ALA A 38 0.93 10.92 11.86
C ALA A 38 0.58 9.82 12.87
N TYR A 39 0.67 8.56 12.43
CA TYR A 39 0.37 7.38 13.23
C TYR A 39 1.37 6.28 12.88
N TRP A 40 1.50 5.29 13.77
CA TRP A 40 2.46 4.18 13.66
C TRP A 40 1.83 2.88 13.11
N GLY A 41 0.71 2.96 12.44
CA GLY A 41 0.04 1.80 11.87
C GLY A 41 -0.85 2.15 10.70
N THR A 42 -1.02 1.21 9.81
CA THR A 42 -1.70 1.36 8.51
C THR A 42 -3.13 1.86 8.63
N TYR A 43 -3.91 1.27 9.56
CA TYR A 43 -5.33 1.57 9.68
C TYR A 43 -5.64 3.06 9.95
N PRO A 44 -5.01 3.74 10.95
CA PRO A 44 -5.29 5.15 11.15
C PRO A 44 -4.63 6.03 10.09
N SER A 45 -3.45 5.66 9.59
CA SER A 45 -2.68 6.46 8.65
C SER A 45 -3.37 6.57 7.29
N LEU A 46 -3.78 5.46 6.69
CA LEU A 46 -4.46 5.47 5.38
C LEU A 46 -5.78 6.23 5.43
N ALA A 47 -6.63 5.97 6.43
CA ALA A 47 -7.90 6.67 6.55
C ALA A 47 -7.69 8.18 6.75
N HIS A 48 -6.73 8.59 7.59
CA HIS A 48 -6.37 9.98 7.76
C HIS A 48 -5.84 10.62 6.47
N MET A 49 -4.94 9.92 5.78
CA MET A 49 -4.32 10.40 4.52
C MET A 49 -5.38 10.63 3.43
N LEU A 50 -6.36 9.73 3.32
CA LEU A 50 -7.38 9.77 2.27
C LEU A 50 -8.58 10.67 2.59
N THR A 51 -8.83 10.97 3.87
CA THR A 51 -10.00 11.74 4.30
C THR A 51 -9.66 13.04 5.03
N GLY A 52 -8.41 13.20 5.47
CA GLY A 52 -7.97 14.35 6.27
C GLY A 52 -8.49 14.34 7.72
N ASN A 53 -9.14 13.25 8.16
CA ASN A 53 -9.75 13.17 9.49
C ASN A 53 -8.78 12.53 10.49
N PRO A 54 -8.43 13.24 11.59
CA PRO A 54 -7.56 12.68 12.61
C PRO A 54 -8.26 11.55 13.37
N LEU A 55 -7.46 10.62 13.92
CA LEU A 55 -7.98 9.53 14.75
C LEU A 55 -8.69 10.07 15.99
N ASP A 56 -9.94 9.66 16.17
CA ASP A 56 -10.71 9.92 17.38
C ASP A 56 -10.70 8.66 18.28
N THR A 57 -9.89 8.69 19.32
CA THR A 57 -9.78 7.57 20.28
C THR A 57 -11.00 7.41 21.19
N GLY A 58 -11.96 8.33 21.15
CA GLY A 58 -13.24 8.23 21.85
C GLY A 58 -14.28 7.39 21.12
N LEU A 59 -14.01 7.03 19.86
CA LEU A 59 -14.89 6.20 19.04
C LEU A 59 -14.36 4.76 18.90
N SER A 60 -15.25 3.85 18.58
CA SER A 60 -14.82 2.55 18.06
C SER A 60 -14.15 2.74 16.69
N VAL A 61 -13.28 1.80 16.27
CA VAL A 61 -12.62 1.85 14.95
C VAL A 61 -13.64 1.99 13.83
N ASN A 62 -14.70 1.20 13.87
CA ASN A 62 -15.73 1.21 12.83
C ASN A 62 -16.51 2.54 12.80
N ASP A 63 -16.84 3.10 13.96
CA ASP A 63 -17.56 4.39 14.04
C ASP A 63 -16.67 5.52 13.53
N TRP A 64 -15.38 5.52 13.88
CA TRP A 64 -14.43 6.51 13.40
C TRP A 64 -14.23 6.41 11.88
N LEU A 65 -14.03 5.22 11.32
CA LEU A 65 -13.90 5.03 9.87
C LEU A 65 -15.17 5.45 9.14
N ASN A 66 -16.34 5.11 9.67
CA ASN A 66 -17.60 5.56 9.12
C ASN A 66 -17.70 7.10 9.11
N GLN A 67 -17.27 7.75 10.20
CA GLN A 67 -17.21 9.20 10.26
C GLN A 67 -16.20 9.78 9.26
N CYS A 68 -15.02 9.18 9.12
CA CYS A 68 -14.00 9.62 8.15
C CYS A 68 -14.57 9.71 6.74
N TRP A 69 -15.29 8.70 6.30
CA TRP A 69 -15.79 8.62 4.92
C TRP A 69 -17.11 9.37 4.70
N ASN A 70 -17.90 9.62 5.73
CA ASN A 70 -19.24 10.22 5.60
C ASN A 70 -19.33 11.69 6.03
N ASN A 71 -18.24 12.31 6.52
CA ASN A 71 -18.31 13.71 6.90
C ASN A 71 -18.35 14.65 5.66
N ASP A 72 -18.78 15.89 5.90
CA ASP A 72 -18.99 16.88 4.85
C ASP A 72 -17.68 17.28 4.14
N SER A 73 -16.55 17.32 4.84
CA SER A 73 -15.26 17.71 4.25
C SER A 73 -14.78 16.65 3.27
N THR A 74 -14.85 15.37 3.64
CA THR A 74 -14.50 14.25 2.76
C THR A 74 -15.40 14.21 1.54
N ASN A 75 -16.73 14.32 1.73
CA ASN A 75 -17.69 14.34 0.63
C ASN A 75 -17.45 15.52 -0.31
N THR A 76 -17.11 16.71 0.23
CA THR A 76 -16.82 17.89 -0.58
C THR A 76 -15.54 17.70 -1.38
N TYR A 77 -14.50 17.12 -0.79
CA TYR A 77 -13.23 16.85 -1.46
C TYR A 77 -13.40 15.93 -2.68
N TYR A 78 -14.05 14.78 -2.49
CA TYR A 78 -14.25 13.82 -3.59
C TYR A 78 -15.18 14.37 -4.68
N LYS A 79 -16.25 15.11 -4.31
CA LYS A 79 -17.09 15.84 -5.29
C LYS A 79 -16.31 16.90 -6.06
N LEU A 80 -15.32 17.54 -5.44
CA LEU A 80 -14.45 18.50 -6.15
C LEU A 80 -13.58 17.79 -7.19
N LEU A 81 -13.02 16.63 -6.87
CA LEU A 81 -12.28 15.81 -7.82
C LEU A 81 -13.17 15.40 -9.01
N GLU A 82 -14.35 14.88 -8.75
CA GLU A 82 -15.34 14.52 -9.78
C GLU A 82 -15.67 15.72 -10.67
N LYS A 83 -15.97 16.89 -10.07
CA LYS A 83 -16.25 18.14 -10.79
C LYS A 83 -15.13 18.56 -11.74
N HIS A 84 -13.88 18.24 -11.40
CA HIS A 84 -12.72 18.50 -12.24
C HIS A 84 -12.32 17.33 -13.13
N ASN A 85 -13.25 16.38 -13.35
CA ASN A 85 -13.09 15.22 -14.20
C ASN A 85 -11.93 14.30 -13.78
N TYR A 86 -11.70 14.16 -12.47
CA TYR A 86 -10.80 13.15 -11.94
C TYR A 86 -11.53 11.83 -11.73
N LYS A 87 -10.93 10.75 -12.19
CA LYS A 87 -11.20 9.39 -11.75
C LYS A 87 -10.25 9.06 -10.58
N VAL A 88 -10.83 8.64 -9.48
CA VAL A 88 -10.08 8.28 -8.28
C VAL A 88 -9.97 6.78 -8.20
N ASN A 89 -8.75 6.26 -8.38
CA ASN A 89 -8.48 4.83 -8.30
C ASN A 89 -7.67 4.51 -7.05
N LEU A 90 -8.14 3.55 -6.27
CA LEU A 90 -7.47 3.04 -5.08
C LEU A 90 -7.17 1.56 -5.26
N TYR A 91 -5.91 1.23 -5.16
CA TYR A 91 -5.40 -0.13 -5.18
C TYR A 91 -4.78 -0.42 -3.81
N THR A 92 -5.46 -1.23 -3.02
CA THR A 92 -5.02 -1.64 -1.68
C THR A 92 -5.62 -3.02 -1.36
N PRO A 93 -4.86 -3.92 -0.72
CA PRO A 93 -5.39 -5.22 -0.33
C PRO A 93 -6.20 -5.16 0.96
N VAL A 94 -6.00 -4.09 1.72
CA VAL A 94 -6.51 -3.97 3.10
C VAL A 94 -7.73 -3.04 3.17
N THR A 95 -8.69 -3.26 2.29
CA THR A 95 -9.94 -2.46 2.27
C THR A 95 -10.66 -2.47 3.62
N SER A 96 -10.57 -3.56 4.37
CA SER A 96 -11.12 -3.64 5.73
C SER A 96 -10.50 -2.64 6.71
N LEU A 97 -9.24 -2.26 6.51
CA LEU A 97 -8.59 -1.22 7.31
C LEU A 97 -9.12 0.19 6.98
N LEU A 98 -9.75 0.36 5.82
CA LEU A 98 -10.34 1.64 5.39
C LEU A 98 -11.81 1.75 5.74
N THR A 99 -12.53 0.65 5.79
CA THR A 99 -13.99 0.64 5.96
C THR A 99 -14.44 0.06 7.30
N GLY A 100 -13.54 -0.61 8.02
CA GLY A 100 -13.86 -1.32 9.26
C GLY A 100 -14.74 -2.55 9.09
N THR A 101 -15.18 -2.81 7.86
CA THR A 101 -16.04 -3.93 7.47
C THR A 101 -15.54 -4.45 6.12
N ASP A 102 -16.00 -5.62 5.74
CA ASP A 102 -15.73 -6.17 4.41
C ASP A 102 -16.57 -5.50 3.30
N THR A 103 -17.37 -4.49 3.63
CA THR A 103 -18.17 -3.78 2.64
C THR A 103 -17.42 -2.57 2.12
N LEU A 104 -17.47 -2.39 0.82
CA LEU A 104 -16.88 -1.23 0.14
C LEU A 104 -17.87 -0.06 0.02
N GLU A 105 -19.01 -0.14 0.70
CA GLU A 105 -20.08 0.87 0.61
C GLU A 105 -19.62 2.27 0.99
N LEU A 106 -18.74 2.40 1.98
CA LEU A 106 -18.21 3.71 2.39
C LEU A 106 -17.39 4.40 1.31
N LEU A 107 -16.80 3.64 0.40
CA LEU A 107 -15.98 4.14 -0.71
C LEU A 107 -16.81 4.45 -1.98
N GLN A 108 -18.04 3.97 -2.05
CA GLN A 108 -18.91 4.20 -3.21
C GLN A 108 -19.15 5.68 -3.46
N GLY A 109 -19.07 6.08 -4.74
CA GLY A 109 -19.22 7.49 -5.15
C GLY A 109 -18.04 8.40 -4.77
N LYS A 110 -16.93 7.81 -4.27
CA LYS A 110 -15.68 8.51 -3.97
C LYS A 110 -14.50 7.88 -4.70
N ILE A 111 -14.49 6.54 -4.79
CA ILE A 111 -13.45 5.75 -5.45
C ILE A 111 -14.09 5.05 -6.66
N ASP A 112 -13.56 5.29 -7.85
CA ASP A 112 -14.18 4.87 -9.11
C ASP A 112 -13.94 3.39 -9.44
N ASN A 113 -12.81 2.83 -9.03
CA ASN A 113 -12.49 1.42 -9.27
C ASN A 113 -12.96 0.48 -8.16
N VAL A 114 -13.70 0.99 -7.20
CA VAL A 114 -14.44 0.13 -6.26
C VAL A 114 -15.64 -0.46 -7.02
N GLY A 115 -15.38 -1.62 -7.62
CA GLY A 115 -16.37 -2.32 -8.39
C GLY A 115 -17.56 -2.77 -7.55
N THR A 116 -18.69 -2.87 -8.22
CA THR A 116 -19.88 -3.58 -7.72
C THR A 116 -19.65 -5.08 -7.65
N GLU A 117 -18.57 -5.56 -8.17
CA GLU A 117 -18.11 -6.94 -8.02
C GLU A 117 -17.46 -7.05 -6.66
N SER A 118 -18.18 -7.64 -5.73
CA SER A 118 -17.56 -8.20 -4.53
C SER A 118 -16.43 -9.12 -5.02
N SER A 119 -15.19 -8.79 -4.68
CA SER A 119 -14.10 -9.75 -4.82
C SER A 119 -14.63 -11.05 -4.21
N SER A 120 -14.81 -12.07 -5.03
CA SER A 120 -15.36 -13.33 -4.58
C SER A 120 -14.37 -13.91 -3.59
N ARG A 121 -14.74 -13.85 -2.30
CA ARG A 121 -13.96 -14.53 -1.27
C ARG A 121 -13.98 -16.01 -1.58
N GLU A 122 -12.84 -16.56 -1.81
CA GLU A 122 -12.69 -17.99 -1.86
C GLU A 122 -12.28 -18.52 -0.49
N ILE A 123 -13.11 -19.39 0.07
CA ILE A 123 -12.85 -20.01 1.36
C ILE A 123 -12.32 -21.42 1.09
N ASP A 124 -11.09 -21.69 1.51
CA ASP A 124 -10.55 -23.03 1.59
C ASP A 124 -11.20 -23.77 2.77
N TYR A 125 -12.31 -24.45 2.51
CA TYR A 125 -13.05 -25.19 3.53
C TYR A 125 -12.26 -26.35 4.11
N GLU A 126 -11.32 -26.94 3.38
CA GLU A 126 -10.46 -28.00 3.88
C GLU A 126 -9.51 -27.43 4.95
N LYS A 127 -8.82 -26.34 4.64
CA LYS A 127 -7.97 -25.65 5.61
C LYS A 127 -8.76 -25.10 6.79
N LEU A 128 -9.93 -24.52 6.55
CA LEU A 128 -10.82 -24.04 7.61
C LEU A 128 -11.15 -25.16 8.59
N ASN A 129 -11.65 -26.29 8.10
CA ASN A 129 -12.02 -27.43 8.94
C ASN A 129 -10.82 -28.01 9.69
N LYS A 130 -9.67 -28.13 9.03
CA LYS A 130 -8.43 -28.58 9.65
C LYS A 130 -8.00 -27.65 10.78
N THR A 131 -7.99 -26.35 10.53
CA THR A 131 -7.61 -25.33 11.53
C THR A 131 -8.59 -25.32 12.71
N MET A 132 -9.89 -25.38 12.45
CA MET A 132 -10.90 -25.48 13.51
C MET A 132 -10.75 -26.73 14.35
N LEU A 133 -10.47 -27.89 13.75
CA LEU A 133 -10.20 -29.12 14.49
C LEU A 133 -8.93 -28.99 15.33
N GLN A 134 -7.87 -28.42 14.77
CA GLN A 134 -6.61 -28.17 15.46
C GLN A 134 -6.81 -27.26 16.67
N MET A 135 -7.52 -26.14 16.50
CA MET A 135 -7.89 -25.23 17.61
C MET A 135 -8.73 -25.93 18.69
N SER A 136 -9.67 -26.78 18.27
CA SER A 136 -10.49 -27.54 19.19
C SER A 136 -9.64 -28.54 20.00
N CYS A 137 -8.72 -29.24 19.35
CA CYS A 137 -7.76 -30.12 20.02
C CYS A 137 -6.87 -29.33 21.00
N TYR A 138 -6.32 -28.20 20.58
CA TYR A 138 -5.53 -27.31 21.44
C TYR A 138 -6.32 -26.88 22.70
N ARG A 139 -7.61 -26.55 22.53
CA ARG A 139 -8.46 -26.08 23.64
C ARG A 139 -8.85 -27.18 24.60
N PHE A 140 -9.20 -28.37 24.11
CA PHE A 140 -9.88 -29.40 24.91
C PHE A 140 -9.00 -30.57 25.33
N LEU A 141 -7.84 -30.80 24.68
CA LEU A 141 -6.92 -31.86 25.07
C LEU A 141 -6.12 -31.48 26.33
N PRO A 142 -5.65 -32.49 27.10
CA PRO A 142 -4.72 -32.27 28.18
C PRO A 142 -3.45 -31.52 27.73
N GLU A 143 -2.86 -30.73 28.63
CA GLU A 143 -1.71 -29.87 28.39
C GLU A 143 -0.55 -30.55 27.65
N TYR A 144 -0.29 -31.81 27.99
CA TYR A 144 0.75 -32.64 27.38
C TYR A 144 0.64 -32.75 25.86
N PHE A 145 -0.57 -32.69 25.31
CA PHE A 145 -0.81 -32.84 23.86
C PHE A 145 -0.92 -31.51 23.11
N LYS A 146 -1.14 -30.38 23.82
CA LYS A 146 -1.38 -29.07 23.20
C LYS A 146 -0.28 -28.61 22.22
N PRO A 147 1.02 -28.77 22.51
CA PRO A 147 2.06 -28.31 21.59
C PRO A 147 2.00 -28.93 20.19
N GLN A 148 1.34 -30.07 20.02
CA GLN A 148 1.15 -30.73 18.74
C GLN A 148 0.04 -30.10 17.89
N PHE A 149 -0.80 -29.27 18.53
CA PHE A 149 -1.96 -28.60 17.92
C PHE A 149 -1.85 -27.09 17.97
N ASP A 150 -0.66 -26.57 18.21
CA ASP A 150 -0.43 -25.12 18.20
C ASP A 150 -0.73 -24.54 16.82
N VAL A 151 -1.39 -23.38 16.79
CA VAL A 151 -1.84 -22.71 15.56
C VAL A 151 -1.20 -21.35 15.51
N ASN A 152 -0.41 -21.09 14.49
CA ASN A 152 0.19 -19.78 14.26
C ASN A 152 -0.66 -18.89 13.34
N ASN A 153 -0.39 -17.59 13.33
CA ASN A 153 -1.16 -16.61 12.56
C ASN A 153 -1.15 -16.88 11.05
N SER A 154 -0.06 -17.40 10.48
CA SER A 154 0.02 -17.68 9.05
C SER A 154 -0.97 -18.75 8.57
N GLN A 155 -1.45 -19.60 9.45
CA GLN A 155 -2.46 -20.62 9.10
C GLN A 155 -3.85 -20.01 8.91
N TYR A 156 -4.15 -18.86 9.51
CA TYR A 156 -5.44 -18.17 9.35
C TYR A 156 -5.49 -17.38 8.05
N THR A 157 -4.41 -16.71 7.68
CA THR A 157 -4.36 -15.85 6.49
C THR A 157 -4.55 -16.63 5.20
N SER A 158 -4.27 -17.94 5.20
CA SER A 158 -4.41 -18.79 4.02
C SER A 158 -5.78 -19.48 3.88
N ILE A 159 -6.73 -19.23 4.81
CA ILE A 159 -8.08 -19.82 4.77
C ILE A 159 -9.02 -19.06 3.83
N VAL A 160 -8.84 -17.73 3.75
CA VAL A 160 -9.62 -16.89 2.85
C VAL A 160 -8.65 -16.29 1.86
N SER A 161 -8.87 -16.51 0.58
CA SER A 161 -8.13 -15.85 -0.50
C SER A 161 -9.02 -14.85 -1.24
N TYR A 162 -8.39 -13.83 -1.77
CA TYR A 162 -8.99 -12.80 -2.62
C TYR A 162 -8.25 -12.82 -3.97
N PRO A 163 -8.59 -13.75 -4.87
CA PRO A 163 -7.79 -14.03 -6.08
C PRO A 163 -7.45 -12.81 -6.92
N ASP A 164 -8.34 -11.80 -6.92
CA ASP A 164 -8.14 -10.60 -7.73
C ASP A 164 -7.35 -9.49 -7.01
N ASN A 165 -7.18 -9.58 -5.69
CA ASN A 165 -6.55 -8.53 -4.87
C ASN A 165 -5.14 -8.89 -4.34
N GLU A 166 -4.86 -10.18 -4.12
CA GLU A 166 -3.55 -10.60 -3.61
C GLU A 166 -2.40 -10.25 -4.57
N MET A 167 -2.66 -10.28 -5.87
CA MET A 167 -1.65 -9.99 -6.90
C MET A 167 -1.24 -8.51 -7.00
N MET A 168 -1.99 -7.59 -6.38
CA MET A 168 -1.72 -6.15 -6.50
C MET A 168 -1.03 -5.54 -5.29
N TYR A 169 -0.78 -6.35 -4.26
CA TYR A 169 -0.29 -5.86 -2.96
C TYR A 169 1.20 -5.99 -2.77
N SER A 170 1.74 -7.12 -3.12
CA SER A 170 3.17 -7.32 -3.01
C SER A 170 3.90 -6.50 -4.08
N ASN A 171 5.06 -5.99 -3.73
CA ASN A 171 5.89 -5.21 -4.65
C ASN A 171 6.18 -6.00 -5.93
N TYR A 172 6.56 -7.28 -5.80
CA TYR A 172 6.91 -8.14 -6.94
C TYR A 172 5.70 -8.45 -7.81
N SER A 173 4.54 -8.77 -7.26
CA SER A 173 3.34 -9.06 -8.05
C SER A 173 2.83 -7.84 -8.81
N PHE A 174 2.89 -6.66 -8.18
CA PHE A 174 2.61 -5.41 -8.86
C PHE A 174 3.58 -5.17 -10.01
N TYR A 175 4.88 -5.41 -9.79
CA TYR A 175 5.90 -5.23 -10.82
C TYR A 175 5.72 -6.19 -12.00
N GLU A 176 5.49 -7.47 -11.75
CA GLU A 176 5.17 -8.46 -12.78
C GLU A 176 3.98 -8.01 -13.63
N LYS A 177 2.88 -7.63 -12.97
CA LYS A 177 1.70 -7.15 -13.68
C LYS A 177 1.96 -5.87 -14.48
N LEU A 178 2.73 -4.93 -13.92
CA LEU A 178 3.13 -3.71 -14.61
C LEU A 178 3.93 -4.01 -15.89
N GLN A 179 4.79 -5.03 -15.87
CA GLN A 179 5.56 -5.46 -17.03
C GLN A 179 4.70 -6.19 -18.07
N ASP A 180 3.78 -7.04 -17.62
CA ASP A 180 2.94 -7.86 -18.50
C ASP A 180 1.87 -7.04 -19.21
N THR A 181 1.21 -6.13 -18.50
CA THR A 181 0.03 -5.41 -19.02
C THR A 181 0.31 -3.94 -19.35
N GLY A 182 1.31 -3.35 -18.71
CA GLY A 182 1.60 -1.93 -18.81
C GLY A 182 0.52 -1.02 -18.23
N LEU A 183 0.80 0.28 -18.24
CA LEU A 183 -0.17 1.32 -17.90
C LEU A 183 -1.02 1.66 -19.11
N SER A 184 -2.32 1.91 -18.89
CA SER A 184 -3.23 2.39 -19.91
C SER A 184 -3.97 3.64 -19.44
N LEU A 185 -4.30 4.52 -20.38
CA LEU A 185 -4.99 5.77 -20.11
C LEU A 185 -6.24 5.90 -20.97
N ASP A 186 -7.31 6.39 -20.34
CA ASP A 186 -8.39 7.04 -21.04
C ASP A 186 -8.09 8.54 -21.10
N SER A 187 -7.80 9.05 -22.30
CA SER A 187 -7.41 10.46 -22.49
C SER A 187 -8.52 11.47 -22.18
N ALA A 188 -9.73 11.01 -21.91
CA ALA A 188 -10.87 11.86 -21.59
C ALA A 188 -10.94 12.26 -20.11
N SER A 189 -10.13 11.65 -19.24
CA SER A 189 -10.20 11.84 -17.79
C SER A 189 -8.84 12.26 -17.21
N ASN A 190 -8.88 12.99 -16.09
CA ASN A 190 -7.76 13.11 -15.18
C ASN A 190 -7.77 11.92 -14.21
N TYR A 191 -6.62 11.56 -13.66
CA TYR A 191 -6.53 10.45 -12.72
C TYR A 191 -5.90 10.89 -11.40
N PHE A 192 -6.50 10.45 -10.30
CA PHE A 192 -5.88 10.43 -8.99
C PHE A 192 -5.76 8.97 -8.58
N THR A 193 -4.60 8.38 -8.81
CA THR A 193 -4.33 6.99 -8.50
C THR A 193 -3.57 6.88 -7.19
N ILE A 194 -4.07 6.05 -6.29
CA ILE A 194 -3.47 5.70 -5.00
C ILE A 194 -3.09 4.23 -5.07
N GLN A 195 -1.79 3.97 -5.03
CA GLN A 195 -1.22 2.63 -5.04
C GLN A 195 -0.61 2.34 -3.67
N HIS A 196 -1.27 1.51 -2.88
CA HIS A 196 -0.78 1.06 -1.60
C HIS A 196 -0.20 -0.35 -1.74
N LEU A 197 1.09 -0.48 -1.46
CA LEU A 197 1.87 -1.72 -1.58
C LEU A 197 2.46 -2.12 -0.23
N ASN A 198 2.87 -3.38 -0.09
CA ASN A 198 3.45 -3.86 1.16
C ASN A 198 4.82 -3.23 1.52
N GLY A 199 5.41 -2.48 0.60
CA GLY A 199 6.60 -1.68 0.87
C GLY A 199 7.72 -2.51 1.49
N THR A 200 8.12 -2.13 2.71
CA THR A 200 9.15 -2.80 3.51
C THR A 200 8.57 -3.52 4.74
N HIS A 201 7.25 -3.81 4.73
CA HIS A 201 6.63 -4.56 5.82
C HIS A 201 7.26 -5.95 6.00
N GLU A 202 7.67 -6.56 4.88
CA GLU A 202 8.46 -7.78 4.84
C GLU A 202 9.61 -7.65 3.84
N PHE A 203 10.79 -8.15 4.21
CA PHE A 203 11.94 -8.19 3.29
C PHE A 203 11.89 -9.50 2.51
N VAL A 204 11.32 -9.45 1.31
CA VAL A 204 11.06 -10.64 0.48
C VAL A 204 11.45 -10.46 -0.98
N ASN A 205 12.02 -9.31 -1.35
CA ASN A 205 12.40 -9.01 -2.72
C ASN A 205 13.91 -8.93 -2.90
N ASP A 206 14.39 -9.43 -4.04
CA ASP A 206 15.73 -9.13 -4.52
C ASP A 206 15.81 -7.70 -5.12
N GLU A 207 16.97 -7.29 -5.59
CA GLU A 207 17.22 -5.98 -6.20
C GLU A 207 16.48 -5.75 -7.54
N ASN A 208 16.00 -6.81 -8.18
CA ASN A 208 15.20 -6.79 -9.40
C ASN A 208 13.70 -6.84 -9.12
N CYS A 209 13.30 -6.72 -7.87
CA CYS A 209 11.93 -6.86 -7.39
C CYS A 209 11.33 -8.26 -7.58
N ALA A 210 12.14 -9.31 -7.71
CA ALA A 210 11.66 -10.68 -7.74
C ALA A 210 11.50 -11.23 -6.32
N TYR A 211 10.57 -12.19 -6.15
CA TYR A 211 10.33 -12.83 -4.85
C TYR A 211 11.47 -13.77 -4.48
N ASP A 212 12.23 -13.46 -3.44
CA ASP A 212 13.36 -14.23 -2.92
C ASP A 212 13.46 -14.13 -1.38
N PRO A 213 12.50 -14.68 -0.64
CA PRO A 213 12.43 -14.51 0.81
C PRO A 213 13.61 -15.12 1.58
N ASP A 214 14.33 -16.06 0.97
CA ASP A 214 15.45 -16.76 1.62
C ASP A 214 16.74 -15.92 1.62
N ASN A 215 16.90 -14.99 0.65
CA ASN A 215 18.11 -14.18 0.49
C ASN A 215 17.85 -12.66 0.59
N ALA A 216 16.57 -12.26 0.63
CA ALA A 216 16.23 -10.84 0.70
C ALA A 216 16.75 -10.19 1.98
N THR A 217 17.22 -8.97 1.83
CA THR A 217 17.65 -8.08 2.91
C THR A 217 16.85 -6.78 2.85
N CYS A 218 16.99 -5.92 3.85
CA CYS A 218 16.44 -4.57 3.77
C CYS A 218 16.92 -3.85 2.49
N ALA A 219 18.21 -3.84 2.23
CA ALA A 219 18.80 -3.14 1.10
C ALA A 219 18.33 -3.69 -0.25
N THR A 220 18.25 -5.02 -0.44
CA THR A 220 17.78 -5.61 -1.69
C THR A 220 16.30 -5.36 -1.91
N THR A 221 15.47 -5.48 -0.86
CA THR A 221 14.03 -5.21 -0.95
C THR A 221 13.75 -3.75 -1.33
N VAL A 222 14.45 -2.80 -0.70
CA VAL A 222 14.32 -1.38 -1.06
C VAL A 222 14.78 -1.12 -2.49
N LYS A 223 15.93 -1.68 -2.91
CA LYS A 223 16.38 -1.57 -4.31
C LYS A 223 15.34 -2.13 -5.28
N GLY A 224 14.76 -3.29 -4.97
CA GLY A 224 13.68 -3.90 -5.78
C GLY A 224 12.44 -3.00 -5.89
N ILE A 225 12.02 -2.36 -4.79
CA ILE A 225 10.93 -1.38 -4.81
C ILE A 225 11.24 -0.22 -5.77
N PHE A 226 12.46 0.32 -5.72
CA PHE A 226 12.85 1.41 -6.62
C PHE A 226 13.04 0.95 -8.06
N THR A 227 13.45 -0.29 -8.31
CA THR A 227 13.43 -0.90 -9.66
C THR A 227 12.01 -0.95 -10.23
N MET A 228 11.03 -1.34 -9.43
CA MET A 228 9.61 -1.32 -9.80
C MET A 228 9.11 0.11 -10.06
N LEU A 229 9.44 1.06 -9.17
CA LEU A 229 9.07 2.47 -9.35
C LEU A 229 9.68 3.07 -10.62
N ASP A 230 10.93 2.77 -10.94
CA ASP A 230 11.61 3.20 -12.16
C ASP A 230 10.86 2.74 -13.41
N ALA A 231 10.44 1.48 -13.43
CA ALA A 231 9.65 0.95 -14.54
C ALA A 231 8.30 1.66 -14.66
N TYR A 232 7.66 1.99 -13.54
CA TYR A 232 6.41 2.76 -13.55
C TYR A 232 6.62 4.18 -14.07
N LEU A 233 7.66 4.88 -13.59
CA LEU A 233 8.00 6.24 -14.04
C LEU A 233 8.35 6.25 -15.52
N GLN A 234 9.07 5.22 -16.01
CA GLN A 234 9.38 5.10 -17.43
C GLN A 234 8.12 4.94 -18.27
N GLN A 235 7.15 4.13 -17.84
CA GLN A 235 5.88 4.01 -18.56
C GLN A 235 5.06 5.33 -18.56
N LEU A 236 5.12 6.14 -17.51
CA LEU A 236 4.53 7.48 -17.54
C LEU A 236 5.22 8.40 -18.57
N LYS A 237 6.54 8.28 -18.72
CA LYS A 237 7.31 9.01 -19.75
C LYS A 237 6.93 8.53 -21.15
N ASP A 238 6.83 7.23 -21.37
CA ASP A 238 6.45 6.63 -22.65
C ASP A 238 5.02 7.01 -23.07
N LEU A 239 4.12 7.18 -22.09
CA LEU A 239 2.76 7.68 -22.31
C LEU A 239 2.68 9.20 -22.49
N GLY A 240 3.80 9.92 -22.30
CA GLY A 240 3.87 11.38 -22.44
C GLY A 240 3.13 12.15 -21.35
N ILE A 241 2.90 11.54 -20.18
CA ILE A 241 2.16 12.18 -19.07
C ILE A 241 3.02 12.45 -17.84
N TYR A 242 4.26 11.99 -17.81
CA TYR A 242 5.18 12.16 -16.68
C TYR A 242 5.31 13.64 -16.26
N ASP A 243 5.58 14.54 -17.20
CA ASP A 243 5.75 15.98 -16.89
C ASP A 243 4.45 16.62 -16.39
N ASN A 244 3.31 16.16 -16.88
CA ASN A 244 1.99 16.65 -16.49
C ASN A 244 1.46 16.02 -15.19
N SER A 245 2.24 15.12 -14.55
CA SER A 245 1.87 14.42 -13.34
C SER A 245 2.52 15.01 -12.11
N THR A 246 1.76 15.10 -11.01
CA THR A 246 2.30 15.21 -9.66
C THR A 246 2.46 13.80 -9.11
N ILE A 247 3.66 13.45 -8.69
CA ILE A 247 4.00 12.10 -8.21
C ILE A 247 4.48 12.23 -6.76
N ILE A 248 3.88 11.44 -5.88
CA ILE A 248 4.27 11.35 -4.47
C ILE A 248 4.58 9.88 -4.17
N ILE A 249 5.73 9.63 -3.57
CA ILE A 249 6.15 8.33 -3.05
C ILE A 249 6.36 8.53 -1.55
N THR A 250 5.57 7.85 -0.75
CA THR A 250 5.60 7.99 0.70
C THR A 250 5.31 6.66 1.38
N ALA A 251 5.34 6.63 2.71
CA ALA A 251 4.86 5.52 3.50
C ALA A 251 3.60 5.90 4.28
N ASP A 252 2.87 4.91 4.75
CA ASP A 252 1.78 5.10 5.69
C ASP A 252 2.30 5.29 7.13
N HIS A 253 3.39 4.60 7.48
CA HIS A 253 4.16 4.76 8.71
C HIS A 253 5.60 4.28 8.54
N GLY A 254 6.44 4.50 9.55
CA GLY A 254 7.79 3.96 9.60
C GLY A 254 7.85 2.67 10.42
N SER A 255 9.03 2.04 10.47
CA SER A 255 9.25 0.74 11.12
C SER A 255 9.17 0.75 12.64
N GLU A 256 9.25 1.92 13.27
CA GLU A 256 9.17 2.09 14.71
C GLU A 256 8.24 3.26 15.07
N ALA A 257 7.71 3.24 16.28
CA ALA A 257 6.93 4.36 16.81
C ALA A 257 7.74 5.65 16.77
N ARG A 258 7.24 6.68 16.05
CA ARG A 258 7.89 7.96 15.80
C ARG A 258 9.12 7.91 14.89
N SER A 259 9.29 6.86 14.11
CA SER A 259 10.31 6.87 13.06
C SER A 259 9.89 7.79 11.92
N GLN A 260 10.88 8.50 11.38
CA GLN A 260 10.68 9.26 10.14
C GLN A 260 10.45 8.29 8.99
N MET A 261 9.56 8.68 8.09
CA MET A 261 9.23 7.91 6.91
C MET A 261 9.76 8.57 5.65
N ILE A 262 9.88 7.81 4.58
CA ILE A 262 10.23 8.37 3.28
C ILE A 262 9.12 9.29 2.76
N PHE A 263 9.52 10.40 2.14
CA PHE A 263 8.62 11.27 1.40
C PHE A 263 9.35 11.90 0.22
N PHE A 264 9.00 11.46 -0.99
CA PHE A 264 9.50 12.03 -2.24
C PHE A 264 8.33 12.66 -2.98
N MET A 265 8.56 13.83 -3.56
CA MET A 265 7.55 14.51 -4.34
C MET A 265 8.16 15.10 -5.61
N LYS A 266 7.47 14.92 -6.73
CA LYS A 266 7.65 15.62 -7.98
C LYS A 266 6.38 16.37 -8.31
N GLY A 267 6.44 17.68 -8.45
CA GLY A 267 5.33 18.50 -8.93
C GLY A 267 5.15 18.40 -10.46
N LYS A 268 4.01 18.89 -10.92
CA LYS A 268 3.74 19.03 -12.36
C LYS A 268 4.77 19.96 -13.00
N ASN A 269 5.39 19.53 -14.11
CA ASN A 269 6.43 20.25 -14.84
C ASN A 269 7.69 20.57 -14.00
N GLU A 270 7.87 19.90 -12.88
CA GLU A 270 9.07 20.01 -12.06
C GLU A 270 10.19 19.18 -12.68
N THR A 271 11.35 19.81 -12.82
CA THR A 271 12.57 19.18 -13.37
C THR A 271 13.78 19.72 -12.63
N HIS A 272 14.71 18.82 -12.32
CA HIS A 272 15.98 19.14 -11.68
C HIS A 272 17.12 18.36 -12.35
N ASP A 273 18.35 18.86 -12.21
CA ASP A 273 19.55 18.15 -12.68
C ASP A 273 19.87 16.91 -11.81
N SER A 274 19.43 16.94 -10.56
CA SER A 274 19.56 15.83 -9.61
C SER A 274 18.49 15.94 -8.53
N MET A 275 18.18 14.80 -7.88
CA MET A 275 17.25 14.76 -6.73
C MET A 275 17.65 15.81 -5.68
N GLN A 276 16.67 16.61 -5.28
CA GLN A 276 16.84 17.60 -4.22
C GLN A 276 16.56 16.95 -2.86
N THR A 277 17.21 17.45 -1.80
CA THR A 277 16.96 17.01 -0.41
C THR A 277 16.70 18.20 0.48
N THR A 278 15.69 18.13 1.31
CA THR A 278 15.30 19.20 2.23
C THR A 278 14.80 18.66 3.57
#